data_00bdc4fe75de8f8dba7056e493d9cba8
#
_entry.id   00bdc4fe75de8f8dba7056e493d9cba8
#
_cell.length_a   1.000
_cell.length_b   1.000
_cell.length_c   1.000
_cell.angle_alpha   90.00
_cell.angle_beta   90.00
_cell.angle_gamma   90.00
#
_symmetry.space_group_name_H-M   'P 1'
#
loop_
_entity.id
_entity.type
_entity.pdbx_description
1 polymer ?
#
loop_
_entity_poly.entity_id
_entity_poly.type
_entity_poly.pdbx_seq_one_letter_code
_entity_poly.pdbx_strand_id
1 'polypeptide(L)'
;LMLLPKTDSTNLICMVRSFGTPTMESRITFYSTDWKKTEERFGLPDLTNAPLMLDMLTERPDTMSTEKFREVKKLIEPIMVSANLHVEDNEPVISLSINSPLLTKEEYLRLNAIKKQKSFKWKGDKFK
;
A
#
# COMPACT_ATOMS: atom_id res chain seq x y z
N LEU A 1 11.17 0.32 -10.14
CA LEU A 1 10.81 0.03 -11.51
C LEU A 1 11.02 -1.45 -11.80
N MET A 2 9.98 -2.13 -12.27
CA MET A 2 10.05 -3.58 -12.47
C MET A 2 9.21 -4.00 -13.66
N LEU A 3 9.71 -4.97 -14.44
CA LEU A 3 8.93 -5.60 -15.49
C LEU A 3 8.04 -6.69 -14.89
N LEU A 4 6.77 -6.69 -15.28
CA LEU A 4 5.81 -7.70 -14.88
C LEU A 4 5.45 -8.54 -16.10
N PRO A 5 5.78 -9.83 -16.10
CA PRO A 5 5.43 -10.69 -17.25
C PRO A 5 3.91 -10.94 -17.25
N LYS A 6 3.29 -10.75 -18.41
CA LYS A 6 1.86 -11.01 -18.61
C LYS A 6 1.66 -12.38 -19.25
N THR A 7 0.48 -12.94 -19.04
CA THR A 7 0.12 -14.26 -19.60
C THR A 7 0.04 -14.28 -21.12
N ASP A 8 -0.12 -13.12 -21.76
CA ASP A 8 -0.16 -13.00 -23.24
C ASP A 8 1.22 -12.84 -23.87
N SER A 9 2.30 -13.14 -23.13
CA SER A 9 3.71 -13.03 -23.57
C SER A 9 4.20 -11.60 -23.73
N THR A 10 3.44 -10.60 -23.34
CA THR A 10 3.90 -9.21 -23.25
C THR A 10 4.39 -8.90 -21.85
N ASN A 11 4.95 -7.71 -21.67
CA ASN A 11 5.40 -7.24 -20.36
C ASN A 11 4.70 -5.92 -20.02
N LEU A 12 4.55 -5.70 -18.71
CA LEU A 12 4.04 -4.47 -18.15
C LEU A 12 5.14 -3.85 -17.29
N ILE A 13 5.28 -2.53 -17.32
CA ILE A 13 6.24 -1.83 -16.47
C ILE A 13 5.50 -1.28 -15.26
N CYS A 14 5.95 -1.68 -14.07
CA CYS A 14 5.43 -1.15 -12.82
C CYS A 14 6.45 -0.18 -12.23
N MET A 15 6.02 1.04 -11.97
CA MET A 15 6.85 2.07 -11.33
C MET A 15 6.24 2.45 -10.00
N VAL A 16 7.01 2.29 -8.93
CA VAL A 16 6.66 2.78 -7.60
C VAL A 16 7.56 3.98 -7.29
N ARG A 17 6.95 5.12 -7.03
CA ARG A 17 7.66 6.34 -6.65
C ARG A 17 7.28 6.68 -5.23
N SER A 18 8.28 6.82 -4.36
CA SER A 18 8.08 7.16 -2.96
C SER A 18 8.75 8.49 -2.65
N PHE A 19 8.04 9.34 -1.92
CA PHE A 19 8.52 10.66 -1.55
C PHE A 19 7.99 11.06 -0.19
N GLY A 20 8.62 12.04 0.40
CA GLY A 20 8.25 12.56 1.71
C GLY A 20 9.32 12.30 2.77
N THR A 21 9.38 13.18 3.76
CA THR A 21 10.27 13.09 4.91
C THR A 21 9.59 13.74 6.09
N PRO A 22 9.54 13.09 7.26
CA PRO A 22 10.08 11.78 7.64
C PRO A 22 9.21 10.59 7.24
N THR A 23 7.95 10.85 6.80
CA THR A 23 6.99 9.82 6.45
C THR A 23 6.87 9.74 4.93
N MET A 24 7.02 8.53 4.38
CA MET A 24 6.98 8.33 2.94
C MET A 24 5.57 8.01 2.44
N GLU A 25 5.22 8.62 1.33
CA GLU A 25 4.03 8.33 0.56
C GLU A 25 4.45 7.78 -0.80
N SER A 26 3.76 6.76 -1.29
CA SER A 26 4.10 6.12 -2.56
C SER A 26 2.97 6.28 -3.57
N ARG A 27 3.37 6.32 -4.85
CA ARG A 27 2.47 6.27 -5.99
C ARG A 27 2.90 5.16 -6.92
N ILE A 28 1.91 4.43 -7.44
CA ILE A 28 2.14 3.30 -8.32
C ILE A 28 1.59 3.67 -9.69
N THR A 29 2.42 3.52 -10.73
CA THR A 29 2.05 3.79 -12.11
C THR A 29 2.44 2.62 -12.98
N PHE A 30 1.60 2.29 -13.95
CA PHE A 30 1.87 1.21 -14.89
C PHE A 30 2.04 1.77 -16.30
N TYR A 31 3.00 1.21 -17.03
CA TYR A 31 3.30 1.59 -18.40
C TYR A 31 3.40 0.34 -19.28
N SER A 32 3.00 0.47 -20.53
CA SER A 32 3.36 -0.52 -21.54
C SER A 32 4.85 -0.43 -21.85
N THR A 33 5.39 -1.42 -22.56
CA THR A 33 6.83 -1.44 -22.88
C THR A 33 7.25 -0.35 -23.87
N ASP A 34 6.30 0.30 -24.53
CA ASP A 34 6.54 1.50 -25.33
C ASP A 34 6.32 2.81 -24.53
N TRP A 35 6.31 2.70 -23.20
CA TRP A 35 6.21 3.82 -22.25
C TRP A 35 4.88 4.59 -22.30
N LYS A 36 3.82 3.93 -22.71
CA LYS A 36 2.48 4.52 -22.63
C LYS A 36 1.86 4.21 -21.28
N LYS A 37 1.46 5.26 -20.56
CA LYS A 37 0.81 5.13 -19.27
C LYS A 37 -0.57 4.50 -19.41
N THR A 38 -0.91 3.57 -18.52
CA THR A 38 -2.26 3.00 -18.44
C THR A 38 -2.93 3.44 -17.14
N GLU A 39 -4.23 3.63 -17.20
CA GLU A 39 -5.02 4.00 -16.02
C GLU A 39 -5.51 2.79 -15.23
N GLU A 40 -5.27 1.58 -15.69
CA GLU A 40 -5.62 0.37 -14.96
C GLU A 40 -4.77 0.20 -13.71
N ARG A 41 -5.35 -0.38 -12.66
CA ARG A 41 -4.65 -0.66 -11.41
C ARG A 41 -4.24 -2.12 -11.25
N PHE A 42 -4.65 -2.97 -12.15
CA PHE A 42 -4.29 -4.39 -12.18
C PHE A 42 -4.52 -5.10 -10.84
N GLY A 43 -5.70 -4.89 -10.25
CA GLY A 43 -6.09 -5.53 -8.99
C GLY A 43 -5.67 -4.80 -7.73
N LEU A 44 -4.83 -3.77 -7.83
CA LEU A 44 -4.44 -2.98 -6.67
C LEU A 44 -5.54 -1.99 -6.28
N PRO A 45 -5.67 -1.70 -4.97
CA PRO A 45 -6.62 -0.69 -4.52
C PRO A 45 -6.14 0.71 -4.89
N ASP A 46 -7.06 1.67 -4.85
CA ASP A 46 -6.74 3.08 -5.02
C ASP A 46 -6.06 3.62 -3.75
N LEU A 47 -4.77 3.87 -3.83
CA LEU A 47 -3.98 4.36 -2.69
C LEU A 47 -4.41 5.76 -2.22
N THR A 48 -5.14 6.50 -3.05
CA THR A 48 -5.64 7.83 -2.67
C THR A 48 -6.97 7.77 -1.92
N ASN A 49 -7.59 6.60 -1.86
CA ASN A 49 -8.84 6.41 -1.12
C ASN A 49 -8.51 6.15 0.36
N ALA A 50 -8.44 7.22 1.15
CA ALA A 50 -8.03 7.14 2.54
C ALA A 50 -8.91 6.23 3.40
N PRO A 51 -10.26 6.29 3.34
CA PRO A 51 -11.08 5.36 4.10
C PRO A 51 -10.82 3.89 3.76
N LEU A 52 -10.66 3.57 2.48
CA LEU A 52 -10.36 2.20 2.04
C LEU A 52 -9.00 1.74 2.56
N MET A 53 -7.98 2.60 2.44
CA MET A 53 -6.64 2.27 2.92
C MET A 53 -6.61 2.08 4.44
N LEU A 54 -7.33 2.90 5.15
CA LEU A 54 -7.41 2.79 6.60
C LEU A 54 -8.04 1.46 7.03
N ASP A 55 -9.13 1.05 6.37
CA ASP A 55 -9.79 -0.22 6.67
C ASP A 55 -8.92 -1.43 6.27
N MET A 56 -8.25 -1.33 5.15
CA MET A 56 -7.44 -2.43 4.61
C MET A 56 -6.14 -2.65 5.39
N LEU A 57 -5.55 -1.57 5.89
CA LEU A 57 -4.20 -1.57 6.49
C LEU A 57 -4.23 -1.42 8.02
N THR A 58 -5.39 -1.64 8.64
CA THR A 58 -5.52 -1.71 10.10
C THR A 58 -6.32 -2.92 10.50
N GLU A 59 -6.08 -3.39 11.73
CA GLU A 59 -6.80 -4.51 12.31
C GLU A 59 -6.99 -4.27 13.80
N ARG A 60 -8.19 -4.53 14.29
CA ARG A 60 -8.50 -4.37 15.71
C ARG A 60 -7.89 -5.54 16.50
N PRO A 61 -6.97 -5.27 17.46
CA PRO A 61 -6.49 -6.31 18.37
C PRO A 61 -7.65 -6.83 19.26
N ASP A 62 -7.59 -8.10 19.64
CA ASP A 62 -8.59 -8.71 20.51
C ASP A 62 -8.71 -8.00 21.87
N THR A 63 -7.60 -7.41 22.32
CA THR A 63 -7.54 -6.67 23.59
C THR A 63 -8.08 -5.26 23.52
N MET A 64 -8.49 -4.81 22.33
CA MET A 64 -8.98 -3.45 22.10
C MET A 64 -10.47 -3.46 21.78
N SER A 65 -11.24 -2.56 22.41
CA SER A 65 -12.67 -2.40 22.13
C SER A 65 -12.88 -1.77 20.76
N THR A 66 -14.06 -1.97 20.17
CA THR A 66 -14.43 -1.35 18.89
C THR A 66 -14.39 0.18 18.97
N GLU A 67 -14.83 0.75 20.11
CA GLU A 67 -14.81 2.19 20.33
C GLU A 67 -13.40 2.73 20.37
N LYS A 68 -12.50 2.06 21.07
CA LYS A 68 -11.09 2.46 21.16
C LYS A 68 -10.40 2.36 19.81
N PHE A 69 -10.67 1.31 19.06
CA PHE A 69 -10.13 1.14 17.70
C PHE A 69 -10.57 2.29 16.79
N ARG A 70 -11.85 2.69 16.88
CA ARG A 70 -12.38 3.81 16.11
C ARG A 70 -11.70 5.12 16.47
N GLU A 71 -11.46 5.36 17.76
CA GLU A 71 -10.75 6.54 18.24
C GLU A 71 -9.32 6.59 17.72
N VAL A 72 -8.61 5.46 17.78
CA VAL A 72 -7.22 5.38 17.30
C VAL A 72 -7.16 5.64 15.80
N LYS A 73 -8.11 5.12 15.02
CA LYS A 73 -8.16 5.39 13.57
C LYS A 73 -8.34 6.87 13.27
N LYS A 74 -9.10 7.59 14.07
CA LYS A 74 -9.26 9.04 13.87
C LYS A 74 -7.99 9.83 14.17
N LEU A 75 -7.18 9.36 15.12
CA LEU A 75 -5.94 10.04 15.51
C LEU A 75 -4.87 10.00 14.42
N ILE A 76 -4.91 9.02 13.53
CA ILE A 76 -3.86 8.84 12.52
C ILE A 76 -4.14 9.55 11.21
N GLU A 77 -5.24 10.28 11.11
CA GLU A 77 -5.52 11.10 9.92
C GLU A 77 -4.73 12.41 9.96
N PRO A 78 -4.18 12.88 8.83
CA PRO A 78 -4.14 12.24 7.52
C PRO A 78 -3.18 11.05 7.47
N ILE A 79 -3.53 10.04 6.71
CA ILE A 79 -2.67 8.87 6.51
C ILE A 79 -1.84 9.02 5.26
N MET A 80 -0.66 8.40 5.27
CA MET A 80 0.19 8.25 4.10
C MET A 80 0.38 6.76 3.84
N VAL A 81 0.23 6.37 2.58
CA VAL A 81 0.39 4.97 2.16
C VAL A 81 1.72 4.83 1.46
N SER A 82 2.53 3.89 1.93
CA SER A 82 3.79 3.54 1.28
C SER A 82 3.67 2.17 0.62
N ALA A 83 4.33 2.02 -0.52
CA ALA A 83 4.37 0.77 -1.27
C ALA A 83 5.82 0.35 -1.47
N ASN A 84 6.06 -0.95 -1.34
CA ASN A 84 7.37 -1.54 -1.58
C ASN A 84 7.21 -2.63 -2.64
N LEU A 85 7.89 -2.43 -3.79
CA LEU A 85 7.92 -3.39 -4.89
C LEU A 85 9.17 -4.25 -4.74
N HIS A 86 8.98 -5.56 -4.62
CA HIS A 86 10.07 -6.51 -4.43
C HIS A 86 9.72 -7.87 -5.04
N VAL A 87 10.62 -8.82 -4.95
CA VAL A 87 10.41 -10.19 -5.45
C VAL A 87 10.44 -11.15 -4.28
N GLU A 88 9.42 -12.01 -4.18
CA GLU A 88 9.35 -13.12 -3.23
C GLU A 88 9.02 -14.40 -4.00
N ASP A 89 9.79 -15.46 -3.76
CA ASP A 89 9.58 -16.76 -4.41
C ASP A 89 9.48 -16.65 -5.95
N ASN A 90 10.33 -15.79 -6.52
CA ASN A 90 10.38 -15.49 -7.97
C ASN A 90 9.11 -14.78 -8.50
N GLU A 91 8.25 -14.27 -7.64
CA GLU A 91 7.06 -13.51 -8.02
C GLU A 91 7.21 -12.04 -7.63
N PRO A 92 6.85 -11.08 -8.51
CA PRO A 92 6.77 -9.67 -8.11
C PRO A 92 5.69 -9.47 -7.06
N VAL A 93 6.03 -8.71 -6.02
CA VAL A 93 5.14 -8.46 -4.88
C VAL A 93 5.14 -6.97 -4.57
N ILE A 94 3.96 -6.41 -4.32
CA ILE A 94 3.81 -5.07 -3.78
C ILE A 94 3.25 -5.19 -2.36
N SER A 95 3.96 -4.62 -1.39
CA SER A 95 3.52 -4.55 0.01
C SER A 95 3.12 -3.13 0.34
N LEU A 96 1.93 -2.97 0.94
CA LEU A 96 1.38 -1.68 1.33
C LEU A 96 1.40 -1.55 2.85
N SER A 97 1.72 -0.36 3.33
CA SER A 97 1.64 -0.01 4.75
C SER A 97 1.22 1.44 4.90
N ILE A 98 0.68 1.79 6.08
CA ILE A 98 0.28 3.15 6.39
C ILE A 98 1.19 3.76 7.43
N ASN A 99 1.34 5.07 7.32
CA ASN A 99 1.96 5.91 8.34
C ASN A 99 1.16 7.21 8.44
N SER A 100 1.43 7.98 9.48
CA SER A 100 0.86 9.31 9.63
C SER A 100 1.96 10.25 10.08
N PRO A 101 2.05 11.46 9.49
CA PRO A 101 3.01 12.46 9.94
C PRO A 101 2.52 13.10 11.24
N LEU A 102 3.45 13.74 11.95
CA LEU A 102 3.16 14.59 13.11
C LEU A 102 2.50 13.86 14.30
N LEU A 103 2.73 12.57 14.46
CA LEU A 103 2.26 11.84 15.62
C LEU A 103 3.20 12.03 16.80
N THR A 104 2.62 12.09 18.01
CA THR A 104 3.40 12.00 19.24
C THR A 104 3.91 10.58 19.41
N LYS A 105 4.87 10.38 20.31
CA LYS A 105 5.41 9.04 20.60
C LYS A 105 4.30 8.08 21.04
N GLU A 106 3.39 8.55 21.88
CA GLU A 106 2.27 7.75 22.38
C GLU A 106 1.30 7.37 21.26
N GLU A 107 0.97 8.33 20.38
CA GLU A 107 0.10 8.08 19.23
C GLU A 107 0.74 7.10 18.25
N TYR A 108 2.06 7.19 18.08
CA TYR A 108 2.80 6.27 17.23
C TYR A 108 2.72 4.83 17.74
N LEU A 109 2.81 4.65 19.06
CA LEU A 109 2.65 3.33 19.67
C LEU A 109 1.24 2.78 19.47
N ARG A 110 0.23 3.65 19.53
CA ARG A 110 -1.16 3.25 19.27
C ARG A 110 -1.35 2.84 17.81
N LEU A 111 -0.77 3.58 16.88
CA LEU A 111 -0.82 3.22 15.46
C LEU A 111 -0.15 1.86 15.23
N ASN A 112 1.02 1.65 15.79
CA ASN A 112 1.75 0.37 15.64
C ASN A 112 0.96 -0.82 16.18
N ALA A 113 0.08 -0.60 17.16
CA ALA A 113 -0.76 -1.66 17.71
C ALA A 113 -1.86 -2.12 16.74
N ILE A 114 -2.28 -1.28 15.82
CA ILE A 114 -3.41 -1.58 14.92
C ILE A 114 -3.00 -1.72 13.46
N LYS A 115 -1.85 -1.18 13.04
CA LYS A 115 -1.47 -1.22 11.63
C LYS A 115 -1.09 -2.63 11.20
N LYS A 116 -1.45 -2.96 9.96
CA LYS A 116 -1.00 -4.19 9.33
C LYS A 116 -0.52 -3.91 7.92
N GLN A 117 0.42 -4.71 7.47
CA GLN A 117 0.93 -4.67 6.11
C GLN A 117 0.11 -5.62 5.26
N LYS A 118 -0.18 -5.23 4.03
CA LYS A 118 -0.85 -6.10 3.07
C LYS A 118 0.00 -6.25 1.82
N SER A 119 0.15 -7.47 1.36
CA SER A 119 0.96 -7.79 0.18
C SER A 119 0.08 -8.33 -0.93
N PHE A 120 0.44 -7.95 -2.16
CA PHE A 120 -0.22 -8.42 -3.39
C PHE A 120 0.84 -9.02 -4.30
N LYS A 121 0.59 -10.25 -4.79
CA LYS A 121 1.49 -10.95 -5.70
C LYS A 121 1.00 -10.83 -7.13
N TRP A 122 1.95 -10.65 -8.06
CA TRP A 122 1.62 -10.60 -9.48
C TRP A 122 1.29 -12.00 -10.00
N LYS A 123 0.14 -12.15 -10.62
CA LYS A 123 -0.35 -13.44 -11.12
C LYS A 123 -0.42 -13.52 -12.65
N GLY A 124 0.30 -12.64 -13.36
CA GLY A 124 0.37 -12.64 -14.82
C GLY A 124 -0.66 -11.74 -15.49
N ASP A 125 -1.72 -11.38 -14.82
CA ASP A 125 -2.76 -10.48 -15.30
C ASP A 125 -3.14 -9.40 -14.29
N LYS A 126 -2.94 -9.67 -13.01
CA LYS A 126 -3.23 -8.72 -11.93
C LYS A 126 -2.50 -9.10 -10.65
N PHE A 127 -2.46 -8.17 -9.73
CA PHE A 127 -2.03 -8.43 -8.36
C PHE A 127 -3.19 -9.01 -7.53
N LYS A 128 -2.86 -9.98 -6.70
CA LYS A 128 -3.81 -10.59 -5.76
C LYS A 128 -3.26 -10.69 -4.37
#